data_09cb3c4167a049970a70559dc820508a
#
_entry.id   09cb3c4167a049970a70559dc820508a
#
_cell.length_a   1.000
_cell.length_b   1.000
_cell.length_c   1.000
_cell.angle_alpha   90.00
_cell.angle_beta   90.00
_cell.angle_gamma   90.00
#
_symmetry.space_group_name_H-M   'P 1'
#
loop_
_entity.id
_entity.type
_entity.pdbx_description
1 polymer ?
#
loop_
_entity_poly.entity_id
_entity_poly.type
_entity_poly.pdbx_seq_one_letter_code
_entity_poly.pdbx_strand_id
1 'polypeptide(L)'
;SVESIKAQLKTAAVRQKRMDDARKRTETAEMLMKSNEDKNNPERAKNLGAAKAEETLIASFLRNPDFYNKLKEKISPDDFVTAFNRRIYECLVKGLEEGFMPDLTLFSSDFTPEEMDSVTRISLISSSLGNTIKECEDCIAVLKEKSEPTVSDVSNVSDEEFSKLFK
;
A
#
# COMPACT_ATOMS: atom_id res chain seq x y z
N SER A 1 48.21 16.39 -27.29
CA SER A 1 47.43 16.75 -28.47
C SER A 1 46.02 17.21 -28.06
N VAL A 2 45.41 18.02 -28.87
CA VAL A 2 44.05 18.52 -28.61
C VAL A 2 43.04 17.35 -28.58
N GLU A 3 43.23 16.32 -29.36
CA GLU A 3 42.37 15.15 -29.41
C GLU A 3 42.47 14.32 -28.11
N SER A 4 43.66 14.17 -27.53
CA SER A 4 43.86 13.53 -26.22
C SER A 4 43.12 14.25 -25.11
N ILE A 5 43.19 15.58 -25.10
CA ILE A 5 42.51 16.41 -24.08
C ILE A 5 40.99 16.28 -24.22
N LYS A 6 40.47 16.33 -25.44
CA LYS A 6 39.03 16.15 -25.72
C LYS A 6 38.53 14.76 -25.24
N ALA A 7 39.31 13.71 -25.50
CA ALA A 7 39.00 12.35 -25.07
C ALA A 7 38.98 12.23 -23.57
N GLN A 8 39.94 12.85 -22.86
CA GLN A 8 40.00 12.86 -21.38
C GLN A 8 38.81 13.60 -20.78
N LEU A 9 38.44 14.78 -21.32
CA LEU A 9 37.28 15.55 -20.91
C LEU A 9 35.98 14.79 -21.11
N LYS A 10 35.86 14.10 -22.24
CA LYS A 10 34.66 13.26 -22.51
C LYS A 10 34.57 12.10 -21.53
N THR A 11 35.66 11.44 -21.20
CA THR A 11 35.72 10.36 -20.21
C THR A 11 35.36 10.86 -18.82
N ALA A 12 35.89 12.03 -18.41
CA ALA A 12 35.57 12.63 -17.14
C ALA A 12 34.08 13.00 -17.03
N ALA A 13 33.50 13.56 -18.09
CA ALA A 13 32.09 13.90 -18.15
C ALA A 13 31.18 12.66 -18.02
N VAL A 14 31.53 11.56 -18.69
CA VAL A 14 30.80 10.28 -18.60
C VAL A 14 30.89 9.71 -17.19
N ARG A 15 32.08 9.76 -16.58
CA ARG A 15 32.29 9.30 -15.19
C ARG A 15 31.44 10.13 -14.21
N GLN A 16 31.45 11.43 -14.35
CA GLN A 16 30.65 12.33 -13.50
C GLN A 16 29.15 12.04 -13.62
N LYS A 17 28.66 11.87 -14.84
CA LYS A 17 27.27 11.52 -15.09
C LYS A 17 26.88 10.19 -14.42
N ARG A 18 27.74 9.17 -14.50
CA ARG A 18 27.50 7.88 -13.85
C ARG A 18 27.44 8.01 -12.34
N MET A 19 28.30 8.82 -11.76
CA MET A 19 28.29 9.08 -10.31
C MET A 19 27.04 9.84 -9.88
N ASP A 20 26.61 10.84 -10.64
CA ASP A 20 25.38 11.59 -10.39
C ASP A 20 24.13 10.69 -10.51
N ASP A 21 24.07 9.83 -11.51
CA ASP A 21 22.99 8.88 -11.72
C ASP A 21 22.92 7.85 -10.56
N ALA A 22 24.07 7.34 -10.11
CA ALA A 22 24.16 6.43 -8.97
C ALA A 22 23.68 7.11 -7.68
N ARG A 23 24.08 8.36 -7.44
CA ARG A 23 23.65 9.16 -6.29
C ARG A 23 22.14 9.39 -6.30
N LYS A 24 21.57 9.77 -7.46
CA LYS A 24 20.11 9.95 -7.61
C LYS A 24 19.35 8.66 -7.33
N ARG A 25 19.84 7.51 -7.80
CA ARG A 25 19.24 6.20 -7.51
C ARG A 25 19.24 5.88 -6.03
N THR A 26 20.35 6.16 -5.33
CA THR A 26 20.46 5.94 -3.89
C THR A 26 19.51 6.84 -3.13
N GLU A 27 19.45 8.14 -3.46
CA GLU A 27 18.53 9.10 -2.84
C GLU A 27 17.07 8.70 -3.07
N THR A 28 16.71 8.27 -4.29
CA THR A 28 15.38 7.79 -4.62
C THR A 28 15.03 6.52 -3.84
N ALA A 29 15.97 5.57 -3.72
CA ALA A 29 15.77 4.36 -2.93
C ALA A 29 15.56 4.67 -1.45
N GLU A 30 16.34 5.60 -0.89
CA GLU A 30 16.17 6.04 0.52
C GLU A 30 14.81 6.73 0.73
N MET A 31 14.38 7.58 -0.19
CA MET A 31 13.07 8.22 -0.15
C MET A 31 11.93 7.18 -0.23
N LEU A 32 12.07 6.18 -1.09
CA LEU A 32 11.10 5.08 -1.21
C LEU A 32 11.04 4.26 0.08
N MET A 33 12.19 3.95 0.69
CA MET A 33 12.23 3.24 1.97
C MET A 33 11.53 4.04 3.07
N LYS A 34 11.79 5.34 3.18
CA LYS A 34 11.12 6.22 4.15
C LYS A 34 9.62 6.32 3.89
N SER A 35 9.21 6.35 2.62
CA SER A 35 7.79 6.39 2.26
C SER A 35 7.04 5.08 2.57
N ASN A 36 7.78 3.99 2.70
CA ASN A 36 7.20 2.69 3.05
C ASN A 36 6.99 2.52 4.56
N GLU A 37 7.66 3.34 5.36
CA GLU A 37 7.49 3.34 6.80
C GLU A 37 6.38 4.32 7.20
N ASP A 38 5.49 3.86 8.07
CA ASP A 38 4.44 4.68 8.67
C ASP A 38 4.44 4.38 10.17
N LYS A 39 4.69 5.39 10.99
CA LYS A 39 4.71 5.25 12.46
C LYS A 39 3.37 4.76 13.01
N ASN A 40 2.28 5.15 12.37
CA ASN A 40 0.93 4.76 12.77
C ASN A 40 0.56 3.36 12.31
N ASN A 41 1.26 2.84 11.29
CA ASN A 41 1.04 1.50 10.76
C ASN A 41 2.37 0.74 10.67
N PRO A 42 2.86 0.17 11.78
CA PRO A 42 4.14 -0.55 11.78
C PRO A 42 4.13 -1.83 10.94
N GLU A 43 2.96 -2.38 10.66
CA GLU A 43 2.81 -3.57 9.81
C GLU A 43 2.96 -3.28 8.32
N ARG A 44 2.87 -1.99 7.93
CA ARG A 44 2.91 -1.57 6.54
C ARG A 44 4.18 -1.99 5.81
N ALA A 45 5.34 -1.75 6.40
CA ALA A 45 6.63 -2.08 5.79
C ALA A 45 6.81 -3.59 5.58
N LYS A 46 6.26 -4.41 6.48
CA LYS A 46 6.33 -5.87 6.40
C LYS A 46 5.35 -6.46 5.37
N ASN A 47 4.26 -5.78 5.10
CA ASN A 47 3.16 -6.23 4.24
C ASN A 47 2.82 -5.17 3.19
N LEU A 48 3.84 -4.64 2.53
CA LEU A 48 3.71 -3.47 1.67
C LEU A 48 2.67 -3.64 0.54
N GLY A 49 2.66 -4.80 -0.11
CA GLY A 49 1.70 -5.08 -1.18
C GLY A 49 0.25 -5.06 -0.68
N ALA A 50 -0.01 -5.72 0.45
CA ALA A 50 -1.33 -5.73 1.08
C ALA A 50 -1.70 -4.33 1.58
N ALA A 51 -0.79 -3.64 2.27
CA ALA A 51 -1.03 -2.30 2.79
C ALA A 51 -1.38 -1.30 1.69
N LYS A 52 -0.69 -1.35 0.56
CA LYS A 52 -1.00 -0.50 -0.60
C LYS A 52 -2.38 -0.81 -1.20
N ALA A 53 -2.75 -2.09 -1.28
CA ALA A 53 -4.08 -2.49 -1.74
C ALA A 53 -5.18 -1.98 -0.79
N GLU A 54 -4.97 -2.11 0.52
CA GLU A 54 -5.88 -1.58 1.55
C GLU A 54 -6.05 -0.06 1.44
N GLU A 55 -4.93 0.65 1.34
CA GLU A 55 -4.91 2.11 1.21
C GLU A 55 -5.62 2.57 -0.08
N THR A 56 -5.42 1.88 -1.17
CA THR A 56 -6.09 2.17 -2.45
C THR A 56 -7.59 1.98 -2.36
N LEU A 57 -8.04 0.91 -1.71
CA LEU A 57 -9.48 0.66 -1.47
C LEU A 57 -10.10 1.77 -0.64
N ILE A 58 -9.48 2.13 0.48
CA ILE A 58 -9.94 3.20 1.36
C ILE A 58 -10.06 4.52 0.59
N ALA A 59 -9.02 4.89 -0.14
CA ALA A 59 -8.98 6.11 -0.94
C ALA A 59 -10.08 6.12 -2.01
N SER A 60 -10.30 5.00 -2.68
CA SER A 60 -11.31 4.85 -3.72
C SER A 60 -12.73 4.97 -3.16
N PHE A 61 -12.99 4.37 -2.01
CA PHE A 61 -14.31 4.46 -1.34
C PHE A 61 -14.58 5.86 -0.76
N LEU A 62 -13.54 6.55 -0.30
CA LEU A 62 -13.65 7.95 0.10
C LEU A 62 -14.06 8.85 -1.06
N ARG A 63 -13.49 8.61 -2.23
CA ARG A 63 -13.75 9.41 -3.43
C ARG A 63 -15.07 9.04 -4.11
N ASN A 64 -15.36 7.75 -4.19
CA ASN A 64 -16.57 7.21 -4.82
C ASN A 64 -17.28 6.22 -3.88
N PRO A 65 -18.15 6.70 -3.01
CA PRO A 65 -18.91 5.82 -2.09
C PRO A 65 -19.72 4.75 -2.80
N ASP A 66 -20.14 4.99 -4.04
CA ASP A 66 -20.85 4.00 -4.85
C ASP A 66 -20.04 2.72 -5.11
N PHE A 67 -18.72 2.83 -5.14
CA PHE A 67 -17.84 1.65 -5.28
C PHE A 67 -17.97 0.75 -4.04
N TYR A 68 -18.07 1.33 -2.86
CA TYR A 68 -18.33 0.58 -1.64
C TYR A 68 -19.67 -0.16 -1.74
N ASN A 69 -20.73 0.51 -2.14
CA ASN A 69 -22.06 -0.10 -2.27
C ASN A 69 -22.05 -1.31 -3.22
N LYS A 70 -21.27 -1.24 -4.30
CA LYS A 70 -21.14 -2.33 -5.27
C LYS A 70 -20.26 -3.48 -4.81
N LEU A 71 -19.29 -3.20 -3.94
CA LEU A 71 -18.24 -4.16 -3.56
C LEU A 71 -18.30 -4.62 -2.10
N LYS A 72 -19.21 -4.07 -1.29
CA LYS A 72 -19.29 -4.33 0.15
C LYS A 72 -19.44 -5.80 0.54
N GLU A 73 -20.04 -6.60 -0.32
CA GLU A 73 -20.19 -8.04 -0.08
C GLU A 73 -18.93 -8.84 -0.40
N LYS A 74 -18.01 -8.24 -1.18
CA LYS A 74 -16.78 -8.88 -1.61
C LYS A 74 -15.60 -8.63 -0.67
N ILE A 75 -15.70 -7.66 0.24
CA ILE A 75 -14.64 -7.25 1.14
C ILE A 75 -15.18 -7.07 2.56
N SER A 76 -14.44 -7.53 3.54
CA SER A 76 -14.75 -7.36 4.96
C SER A 76 -13.54 -6.82 5.70
N PRO A 77 -13.72 -6.25 6.92
CA PRO A 77 -12.58 -5.83 7.74
C PRO A 77 -11.57 -6.95 8.03
N ASP A 78 -12.03 -8.19 8.09
CA ASP A 78 -11.17 -9.35 8.33
C ASP A 78 -10.19 -9.66 7.20
N ASP A 79 -10.46 -9.15 6.01
CA ASP A 79 -9.55 -9.29 4.85
C ASP A 79 -8.34 -8.34 4.94
N PHE A 80 -8.40 -7.35 5.81
CA PHE A 80 -7.31 -6.40 6.04
C PHE A 80 -6.18 -7.04 6.83
N VAL A 81 -4.96 -6.91 6.32
CA VAL A 81 -3.76 -7.46 6.93
C VAL A 81 -3.21 -6.54 8.02
N THR A 82 -3.27 -5.22 7.80
CA THR A 82 -2.77 -4.25 8.77
C THR A 82 -3.88 -3.74 9.69
N ALA A 83 -3.60 -3.71 10.99
CA ALA A 83 -4.59 -3.31 12.00
C ALA A 83 -5.00 -1.83 11.86
N PHE A 84 -4.07 -0.96 11.53
CA PHE A 84 -4.33 0.47 11.36
C PHE A 84 -5.28 0.73 10.19
N ASN A 85 -5.02 0.15 9.02
CA ASN A 85 -5.88 0.30 7.87
C ASN A 85 -7.25 -0.34 8.08
N ARG A 86 -7.32 -1.45 8.83
CA ARG A 86 -8.58 -2.05 9.24
C ARG A 86 -9.43 -1.06 10.04
N ARG A 87 -8.84 -0.37 11.02
CA ARG A 87 -9.53 0.65 11.82
C ARG A 87 -10.09 1.78 10.93
N ILE A 88 -9.30 2.26 9.97
CA ILE A 88 -9.73 3.28 9.03
C ILE A 88 -10.94 2.77 8.23
N TYR A 89 -10.83 1.56 7.70
CA TYR A 89 -11.90 0.94 6.92
C TYR A 89 -13.19 0.77 7.72
N GLU A 90 -13.10 0.26 8.94
CA GLU A 90 -14.26 0.09 9.84
C GLU A 90 -14.94 1.43 10.13
N CYS A 91 -14.17 2.48 10.40
CA CYS A 91 -14.68 3.83 10.61
C CYS A 91 -15.37 4.37 9.36
N LEU A 92 -14.76 4.19 8.19
CA LEU A 92 -15.33 4.60 6.91
C LEU A 92 -16.66 3.89 6.62
N VAL A 93 -16.68 2.56 6.77
CA VAL A 93 -17.89 1.76 6.53
C VAL A 93 -19.03 2.17 7.44
N LYS A 94 -18.75 2.34 8.73
CA LYS A 94 -19.74 2.81 9.70
C LYS A 94 -20.33 4.14 9.27
N GLY A 95 -19.49 5.09 8.89
CA GLY A 95 -19.96 6.40 8.43
C GLY A 95 -20.81 6.30 7.16
N LEU A 96 -20.40 5.49 6.19
CA LEU A 96 -21.14 5.30 4.94
C LEU A 96 -22.50 4.64 5.18
N GLU A 97 -22.58 3.65 6.08
CA GLU A 97 -23.84 3.00 6.44
C GLU A 97 -24.79 3.91 7.21
N GLU A 98 -24.26 4.84 8.02
CA GLU A 98 -25.02 5.85 8.72
C GLU A 98 -25.43 7.03 7.82
N GLY A 99 -24.96 7.07 6.58
CA GLY A 99 -25.32 8.11 5.60
C GLY A 99 -24.46 9.37 5.70
N PHE A 100 -23.33 9.33 6.40
CA PHE A 100 -22.41 10.47 6.46
C PHE A 100 -21.62 10.63 5.18
N MET A 101 -21.26 11.88 4.87
CA MET A 101 -20.35 12.16 3.76
C MET A 101 -18.95 11.62 4.07
N PRO A 102 -18.32 10.91 3.12
CA PRO A 102 -17.00 10.33 3.33
C PRO A 102 -15.91 11.38 3.16
N ASP A 103 -15.71 12.20 4.17
CA ASP A 103 -14.63 13.18 4.22
C ASP A 103 -13.71 12.92 5.44
N LEU A 104 -12.64 13.69 5.55
CA LEU A 104 -11.66 13.53 6.62
C LEU A 104 -12.25 13.81 8.01
N THR A 105 -13.29 14.58 8.11
CA THR A 105 -13.93 14.88 9.41
C THR A 105 -14.57 13.65 10.05
N LEU A 106 -14.92 12.66 9.23
CA LEU A 106 -15.47 11.39 9.70
C LEU A 106 -14.51 10.66 10.66
N PHE A 107 -13.22 10.83 10.47
CA PHE A 107 -12.18 10.14 11.24
C PHE A 107 -11.69 10.92 12.47
N SER A 108 -12.03 12.21 12.57
CA SER A 108 -11.45 13.11 13.57
C SER A 108 -11.76 12.73 15.02
N SER A 109 -12.87 12.04 15.27
CA SER A 109 -13.26 11.60 16.62
C SER A 109 -12.57 10.32 17.08
N ASP A 110 -12.18 9.46 16.14
CA ASP A 110 -11.65 8.13 16.43
C ASP A 110 -10.14 8.02 16.26
N PHE A 111 -9.51 9.04 15.65
CA PHE A 111 -8.08 9.08 15.37
C PHE A 111 -7.41 10.28 15.99
N THR A 112 -6.18 10.08 16.48
CA THR A 112 -5.36 11.18 17.01
C THR A 112 -4.92 12.13 15.89
N PRO A 113 -4.50 13.38 16.20
CA PRO A 113 -3.95 14.27 15.18
C PRO A 113 -2.77 13.68 14.41
N GLU A 114 -1.92 12.89 15.07
CA GLU A 114 -0.81 12.19 14.42
C GLU A 114 -1.29 11.10 13.48
N GLU A 115 -2.27 10.31 13.89
CA GLU A 115 -2.90 9.29 13.05
C GLU A 115 -3.61 9.92 11.84
N MET A 116 -4.19 11.12 12.01
CA MET A 116 -4.84 11.85 10.92
C MET A 116 -3.88 12.23 9.79
N ASP A 117 -2.59 12.39 10.07
CA ASP A 117 -1.59 12.60 9.01
C ASP A 117 -1.54 11.42 8.06
N SER A 118 -1.58 10.20 8.59
CA SER A 118 -1.62 8.98 7.78
C SER A 118 -2.94 8.82 7.03
N VAL A 119 -4.06 9.13 7.66
CA VAL A 119 -5.39 9.11 7.02
C VAL A 119 -5.42 10.10 5.84
N THR A 120 -4.90 11.31 6.05
CA THR A 120 -4.81 12.34 5.01
C THR A 120 -3.94 11.89 3.84
N ARG A 121 -2.79 11.28 4.12
CA ARG A 121 -1.90 10.71 3.09
C ARG A 121 -2.65 9.68 2.25
N ILE A 122 -3.37 8.78 2.88
CA ILE A 122 -4.16 7.75 2.20
C ILE A 122 -5.23 8.38 1.31
N SER A 123 -5.94 9.39 1.79
CA SER A 123 -6.99 10.07 1.04
C SER A 123 -6.46 10.72 -0.26
N LEU A 124 -5.19 11.10 -0.30
CA LEU A 124 -4.57 11.72 -1.46
C LEU A 124 -4.12 10.72 -2.54
N ILE A 125 -4.05 9.42 -2.22
CA ILE A 125 -3.63 8.38 -3.16
C ILE A 125 -4.54 8.35 -4.38
N SER A 126 -5.84 8.49 -4.19
CA SER A 126 -6.82 8.40 -5.27
C SER A 126 -6.69 9.49 -6.35
N SER A 127 -5.98 10.59 -6.05
CA SER A 127 -5.74 11.65 -7.04
C SER A 127 -4.73 11.24 -8.12
N SER A 128 -3.86 10.26 -7.82
CA SER A 128 -2.82 9.78 -8.73
C SER A 128 -3.19 8.49 -9.46
N LEU A 129 -4.29 7.84 -9.09
CA LEU A 129 -4.77 6.59 -9.68
C LEU A 129 -6.00 6.83 -10.57
N GLY A 130 -6.25 5.92 -11.50
CA GLY A 130 -7.40 5.97 -12.39
C GLY A 130 -8.76 5.85 -11.71
N ASN A 131 -8.78 5.44 -10.45
CA ASN A 131 -9.95 5.35 -9.58
C ASN A 131 -11.15 4.67 -10.26
N THR A 132 -10.91 3.44 -10.74
CA THR A 132 -11.91 2.60 -11.40
C THR A 132 -12.36 1.48 -10.46
N ILE A 133 -13.56 0.96 -10.69
CA ILE A 133 -14.07 -0.17 -9.95
C ILE A 133 -13.20 -1.42 -10.14
N LYS A 134 -12.58 -1.57 -11.32
CA LYS A 134 -11.65 -2.65 -11.61
C LYS A 134 -10.41 -2.60 -10.72
N GLU A 135 -9.86 -1.42 -10.47
CA GLU A 135 -8.73 -1.27 -9.54
C GLU A 135 -9.11 -1.72 -8.13
N CYS A 136 -10.33 -1.40 -7.69
CA CYS A 136 -10.84 -1.87 -6.41
C CYS A 136 -10.97 -3.39 -6.38
N GLU A 137 -11.48 -3.99 -7.43
CA GLU A 137 -11.60 -5.45 -7.55
C GLU A 137 -10.23 -6.13 -7.54
N ASP A 138 -9.23 -5.56 -8.22
CA ASP A 138 -7.86 -6.05 -8.21
C ASP A 138 -7.23 -5.97 -6.82
N CYS A 139 -7.49 -4.89 -6.07
CA CYS A 139 -7.04 -4.75 -4.68
C CYS A 139 -7.70 -5.79 -3.78
N ILE A 140 -8.99 -6.04 -3.94
CA ILE A 140 -9.71 -7.06 -3.18
C ILE A 140 -9.11 -8.44 -3.46
N ALA A 141 -8.79 -8.75 -4.73
CA ALA A 141 -8.15 -10.01 -5.11
C ALA A 141 -6.80 -10.19 -4.40
N VAL A 142 -5.99 -9.14 -4.33
CA VAL A 142 -4.70 -9.16 -3.60
C VAL A 142 -4.91 -9.47 -2.12
N LEU A 143 -5.89 -8.84 -1.49
CA LEU A 143 -6.19 -9.07 -0.07
C LEU A 143 -6.75 -10.47 0.20
N LYS A 144 -7.57 -11.00 -0.69
CA LYS A 144 -8.09 -12.37 -0.58
C LYS A 144 -6.98 -13.42 -0.69
N GLU A 145 -6.01 -13.23 -1.58
CA GLU A 145 -4.84 -14.11 -1.68
C GLU A 145 -4.01 -14.10 -0.41
N LYS A 146 -3.88 -12.95 0.26
CA LYS A 146 -3.12 -12.81 1.51
C LYS A 146 -3.84 -13.37 2.72
N SER A 147 -5.17 -13.39 2.73
CA SER A 147 -5.97 -13.92 3.84
C SER A 147 -6.16 -15.44 3.75
N GLU A 148 -5.99 -16.04 2.58
CA GLU A 148 -6.04 -17.50 2.41
C GLU A 148 -4.68 -18.12 2.75
N PRO A 149 -4.66 -19.30 3.45
CA PRO A 149 -3.41 -20.00 3.69
C PRO A 149 -2.79 -20.43 2.36
N THR A 150 -1.62 -19.90 2.07
CA THR A 150 -0.88 -20.22 0.84
C THR A 150 -0.19 -21.57 0.98
N VAL A 151 0.12 -22.22 -0.14
CA VAL A 151 0.85 -23.50 -0.18
C VAL A 151 2.20 -23.39 0.54
N SER A 152 2.76 -22.20 0.70
CA SER A 152 3.98 -21.99 1.47
C SER A 152 3.83 -22.24 2.97
N ASP A 153 2.61 -22.16 3.51
CA ASP A 153 2.35 -22.50 4.91
C ASP A 153 2.44 -24.01 5.17
N VAL A 154 2.33 -24.82 4.14
CA VAL A 154 2.48 -26.28 4.21
C VAL A 154 3.92 -26.68 4.61
N SER A 155 4.91 -25.85 4.34
CA SER A 155 6.31 -26.12 4.73
C SER A 155 6.54 -26.07 6.24
N ASN A 156 5.63 -25.47 7.01
CA ASN A 156 5.66 -25.39 8.47
C ASN A 156 4.80 -26.48 9.14
N VAL A 157 4.13 -27.31 8.36
CA VAL A 157 3.32 -28.42 8.87
C VAL A 157 4.26 -29.57 9.22
N SER A 158 4.09 -30.16 10.42
CA SER A 158 4.88 -31.33 10.84
C SER A 158 4.65 -32.51 9.89
N ASP A 159 5.64 -33.42 9.78
CA ASP A 159 5.54 -34.60 8.95
C ASP A 159 4.32 -35.47 9.31
N GLU A 160 3.91 -35.48 10.56
CA GLU A 160 2.72 -36.20 11.02
C GLU A 160 1.43 -35.56 10.50
N GLU A 161 1.33 -34.24 10.52
CA GLU A 161 0.18 -33.52 9.98
C GLU A 161 0.11 -33.63 8.46
N PHE A 162 1.26 -33.59 7.81
CA PHE A 162 1.39 -33.77 6.36
C PHE A 162 0.91 -35.15 5.95
N SER A 163 1.27 -36.21 6.69
CA SER A 163 0.82 -37.58 6.43
C SER A 163 -0.68 -37.75 6.58
N LYS A 164 -1.33 -37.01 7.48
CA LYS A 164 -2.80 -37.03 7.66
C LYS A 164 -3.56 -36.42 6.51
N LEU A 165 -2.96 -35.45 5.78
CA LEU A 165 -3.60 -34.79 4.65
C LEU A 165 -3.72 -35.70 3.41
N PHE A 166 -2.90 -36.77 3.32
CA PHE A 166 -2.85 -37.69 2.19
C PHE A 166 -3.45 -39.08 2.47
N LYS A 167 -4.14 -39.24 3.58
CA LYS A 167 -4.87 -40.47 3.89
C LYS A 167 -6.34 -40.39 3.48
#